data_0041856fb3517e01abe99bc763f931be
#
_entry.id   0041856fb3517e01abe99bc763f931be
#
_cell.length_a   1.000
_cell.length_b   1.000
_cell.length_c   1.000
_cell.angle_alpha   90.00
_cell.angle_beta   90.00
_cell.angle_gamma   90.00
#
_symmetry.space_group_name_H-M   'P 1'
#
loop_
_entity.id
_entity.type
_entity.pdbx_description
1 polymer ?
#
loop_
_entity_poly.entity_id
_entity_poly.type
_entity_poly.pdbx_seq_one_letter_code
_entity_poly.pdbx_strand_id
1 'polypeptide(L)'
;MSSPPLRLYNTLTHETEPVEPIEEEHLRFYSCGPTVYTYAHIGNFRSFLTADLIRRTAEAIGWDVTNVSNITDVGHLTQDDLVDPGGEDKMQQALEREGERFANIYDLARHYTEAFLEDWRALNLREPEVRPRATEHVTDQLEAVIELVKKGHAYTTDQGVYFSVESFADYGHLSGNTEAQQLQATERDTVEDPDKRDPRDFALWKRLRVV
;
A
#
# COMPACT_ATOMS: atom_id res chain seq x y z
N MET A 1 14.74 -5.72 36.41
CA MET A 1 15.06 -4.51 35.63
C MET A 1 13.97 -4.46 34.55
N SER A 2 13.19 -3.38 34.48
CA SER A 2 12.21 -3.25 33.40
C SER A 2 12.99 -3.15 32.07
N SER A 3 12.56 -3.93 31.08
CA SER A 3 13.11 -3.81 29.71
C SER A 3 12.97 -2.39 29.20
N PRO A 4 13.94 -1.84 28.45
CA PRO A 4 13.77 -0.51 27.88
C PRO A 4 12.57 -0.52 26.95
N PRO A 5 11.74 0.54 26.96
CA PRO A 5 10.55 0.60 26.10
C PRO A 5 10.97 0.60 24.62
N LEU A 6 10.21 -0.11 23.77
CA LEU A 6 10.32 0.03 22.32
C LEU A 6 9.94 1.47 21.95
N ARG A 7 10.78 2.14 21.18
CA ARG A 7 10.54 3.52 20.72
C ARG A 7 10.60 3.57 19.20
N LEU A 8 9.63 4.24 18.60
CA LEU A 8 9.58 4.45 17.16
C LEU A 8 9.39 5.92 16.84
N TYR A 9 9.86 6.33 15.67
CA TYR A 9 9.60 7.67 15.16
C TYR A 9 8.13 7.76 14.73
N ASN A 10 7.43 8.76 15.27
CA ASN A 10 6.03 9.02 14.92
C ASN A 10 5.97 10.18 13.91
N THR A 11 5.47 9.89 12.72
CA THR A 11 5.35 10.90 11.65
C THR A 11 4.38 12.02 12.04
N LEU A 12 3.36 11.74 12.86
CA LEU A 12 2.38 12.74 13.28
C LEU A 12 2.99 13.81 14.19
N THR A 13 3.83 13.39 15.15
CA THR A 13 4.44 14.30 16.15
C THR A 13 5.84 14.75 15.76
N HIS A 14 6.46 14.10 14.75
CA HIS A 14 7.86 14.26 14.35
C HIS A 14 8.87 13.95 15.47
N GLU A 15 8.48 13.11 16.43
CA GLU A 15 9.32 12.71 17.58
C GLU A 15 9.49 11.19 17.65
N THR A 16 10.55 10.76 18.35
CA THR A 16 10.72 9.34 18.69
C THR A 16 10.08 9.09 20.06
N GLU A 17 8.99 8.33 20.06
CA GLU A 17 8.13 8.10 21.21
C GLU A 17 8.14 6.63 21.65
N PRO A 18 7.84 6.35 22.93
CA PRO A 18 7.54 5.00 23.36
C PRO A 18 6.33 4.44 22.59
N VAL A 19 6.39 3.18 22.20
CA VAL A 19 5.24 2.48 21.64
C VAL A 19 4.33 2.05 22.78
N GLU A 20 3.09 2.48 22.75
CA GLU A 20 2.04 2.10 23.70
C GLU A 20 1.01 1.24 22.95
N PRO A 21 1.09 -0.11 23.05
CA PRO A 21 0.10 -0.98 22.42
C PRO A 21 -1.31 -0.73 22.98
N ILE A 22 -2.33 -0.83 22.10
CA ILE A 22 -3.74 -0.73 22.51
C ILE A 22 -4.10 -1.84 23.53
N GLU A 23 -3.52 -3.01 23.36
CA GLU A 23 -3.64 -4.18 24.21
C GLU A 23 -2.30 -4.42 24.91
N GLU A 24 -2.31 -4.47 26.24
CA GLU A 24 -1.09 -4.55 27.03
C GLU A 24 -0.19 -5.72 26.59
N GLU A 25 1.08 -5.45 26.37
CA GLU A 25 2.09 -6.42 25.91
C GLU A 25 1.77 -7.11 24.57
N HIS A 26 0.84 -6.60 23.77
CA HIS A 26 0.52 -7.13 22.47
C HIS A 26 0.63 -6.06 21.37
N LEU A 27 1.73 -6.10 20.61
CA LEU A 27 1.95 -5.21 19.47
C LEU A 27 1.22 -5.73 18.24
N ARG A 28 0.20 -5.00 17.80
CA ARG A 28 -0.47 -5.22 16.52
C ARG A 28 -0.10 -4.12 15.55
N PHE A 29 0.44 -4.48 14.38
CA PHE A 29 0.81 -3.50 13.38
C PHE A 29 0.65 -4.03 11.95
N TYR A 30 0.49 -3.09 11.02
CA TYR A 30 0.44 -3.36 9.60
C TYR A 30 1.73 -2.84 8.95
N SER A 31 2.31 -3.65 8.07
CA SER A 31 3.41 -3.26 7.20
C SER A 31 3.04 -3.51 5.74
N CYS A 32 3.28 -2.52 4.87
CA CYS A 32 3.02 -2.70 3.45
C CYS A 32 3.86 -3.86 2.89
N GLY A 33 3.22 -4.70 2.10
CA GLY A 33 3.87 -5.78 1.38
C GLY A 33 4.24 -5.40 -0.06
N PRO A 34 4.67 -6.36 -0.89
CA PRO A 34 5.08 -6.11 -2.26
C PRO A 34 3.88 -5.94 -3.20
N THR A 35 4.11 -5.22 -4.30
CA THR A 35 3.33 -5.37 -5.53
C THR A 35 4.07 -6.34 -6.45
N VAL A 36 3.42 -7.44 -6.82
CA VAL A 36 4.10 -8.60 -7.42
C VAL A 36 4.04 -8.59 -8.96
N TYR A 37 4.54 -7.53 -9.57
CA TYR A 37 4.67 -7.39 -11.02
C TYR A 37 6.13 -7.50 -11.51
N THR A 38 7.09 -7.61 -10.60
CA THR A 38 8.52 -7.76 -10.88
C THR A 38 9.22 -8.34 -9.65
N TYR A 39 10.50 -8.70 -9.78
CA TYR A 39 11.31 -9.10 -8.64
C TYR A 39 11.50 -7.94 -7.66
N ALA A 40 11.33 -8.24 -6.38
CA ALA A 40 11.68 -7.30 -5.33
C ALA A 40 13.21 -7.11 -5.28
N HIS A 41 13.66 -5.87 -5.17
CA HIS A 41 15.08 -5.56 -5.03
C HIS A 41 15.45 -5.24 -3.57
N ILE A 42 16.73 -5.08 -3.29
CA ILE A 42 17.25 -4.83 -1.94
C ILE A 42 16.62 -3.61 -1.25
N GLY A 43 16.24 -2.59 -2.01
CA GLY A 43 15.55 -1.41 -1.50
C GLY A 43 14.16 -1.73 -0.93
N ASN A 44 13.41 -2.64 -1.58
CA ASN A 44 12.13 -3.12 -1.06
C ASN A 44 12.33 -3.93 0.22
N PHE A 45 13.30 -4.85 0.21
CA PHE A 45 13.60 -5.69 1.38
C PHE A 45 14.08 -4.90 2.59
N ARG A 46 14.67 -3.72 2.41
CA ARG A 46 15.00 -2.81 3.52
C ARG A 46 13.75 -2.44 4.34
N SER A 47 12.63 -2.16 3.70
CA SER A 47 11.37 -1.84 4.38
C SER A 47 10.81 -3.05 5.13
N PHE A 48 10.83 -4.22 4.50
CA PHE A 48 10.37 -5.47 5.12
C PHE A 48 11.25 -5.88 6.32
N LEU A 49 12.58 -5.70 6.19
CA LEU A 49 13.52 -5.92 7.28
C LEU A 49 13.25 -4.98 8.47
N THR A 50 12.87 -3.72 8.20
CA THR A 50 12.51 -2.78 9.27
C THR A 50 11.30 -3.28 10.06
N ALA A 51 10.26 -3.80 9.40
CA ALA A 51 9.10 -4.40 10.04
C ALA A 51 9.49 -5.64 10.88
N ASP A 52 10.36 -6.51 10.34
CA ASP A 52 10.87 -7.69 11.05
C ASP A 52 11.70 -7.31 12.29
N LEU A 53 12.51 -6.25 12.22
CA LEU A 53 13.27 -5.75 13.36
C LEU A 53 12.37 -5.18 14.46
N ILE A 54 11.30 -4.46 14.10
CA ILE A 54 10.29 -3.99 15.06
C ILE A 54 9.66 -5.19 15.78
N ARG A 55 9.22 -6.20 15.03
CA ARG A 55 8.68 -7.43 15.56
C ARG A 55 9.63 -8.11 16.53
N ARG A 56 10.87 -8.39 16.08
CA ARG A 56 11.88 -9.09 16.91
C ARG A 56 12.22 -8.30 18.16
N THR A 57 12.21 -6.98 18.10
CA THR A 57 12.47 -6.14 19.27
C THR A 57 11.30 -6.24 20.26
N ALA A 58 10.06 -6.21 19.80
CA ALA A 58 8.88 -6.41 20.65
C ALA A 58 8.88 -7.79 21.31
N GLU A 59 9.13 -8.86 20.54
CA GLU A 59 9.26 -10.23 21.06
C GLU A 59 10.40 -10.34 22.11
N ALA A 60 11.54 -9.67 21.88
CA ALA A 60 12.69 -9.72 22.79
C ALA A 60 12.43 -9.02 24.15
N ILE A 61 11.51 -8.10 24.22
CA ILE A 61 11.07 -7.46 25.47
C ILE A 61 9.88 -8.18 26.12
N GLY A 62 9.40 -9.29 25.52
CA GLY A 62 8.35 -10.14 26.07
C GLY A 62 6.95 -9.85 25.55
N TRP A 63 6.80 -9.04 24.50
CA TRP A 63 5.50 -8.76 23.91
C TRP A 63 5.08 -9.82 22.91
N ASP A 64 3.79 -10.11 22.85
CA ASP A 64 3.18 -10.81 21.72
C ASP A 64 3.09 -9.88 20.52
N VAL A 65 3.18 -10.46 19.31
CA VAL A 65 3.14 -9.65 18.08
C VAL A 65 2.15 -10.25 17.09
N THR A 66 1.31 -9.39 16.53
CA THR A 66 0.52 -9.70 15.31
C THR A 66 0.88 -8.72 14.22
N ASN A 67 1.61 -9.18 13.23
CA ASN A 67 1.95 -8.41 12.03
C ASN A 67 1.05 -8.83 10.87
N VAL A 68 0.46 -7.85 10.19
CA VAL A 68 -0.25 -8.02 8.92
C VAL A 68 0.60 -7.41 7.82
N SER A 69 0.86 -8.17 6.75
CA SER A 69 1.59 -7.68 5.58
C SER A 69 0.96 -8.23 4.30
N ASN A 70 0.42 -7.36 3.46
CA ASN A 70 -0.33 -7.75 2.26
C ASN A 70 0.56 -8.21 1.10
N ILE A 71 -0.08 -8.79 0.07
CA ILE A 71 0.45 -8.92 -1.28
C ILE A 71 -0.52 -8.23 -2.24
N THR A 72 -0.02 -7.26 -3.00
CA THR A 72 -0.79 -6.61 -4.06
C THR A 72 -0.56 -7.37 -5.36
N ASP A 73 -1.50 -8.27 -5.66
CA ASP A 73 -1.47 -9.17 -6.81
C ASP A 73 -2.49 -8.79 -7.90
N VAL A 74 -3.17 -7.65 -7.74
CA VAL A 74 -4.11 -7.07 -8.70
C VAL A 74 -4.30 -5.56 -8.46
N GLY A 75 -4.64 -4.81 -9.51
CA GLY A 75 -5.19 -3.45 -9.38
C GLY A 75 -4.17 -2.37 -9.00
N HIS A 76 -2.91 -2.50 -9.35
CA HIS A 76 -1.90 -1.48 -9.08
C HIS A 76 -1.83 -0.47 -10.23
N LEU A 77 -2.30 0.75 -9.98
CA LEU A 77 -2.26 1.84 -10.94
C LEU A 77 -0.88 2.52 -10.98
N THR A 78 -0.47 2.95 -12.17
CA THR A 78 0.86 3.54 -12.44
C THR A 78 1.07 4.95 -11.88
N GLN A 79 0.12 5.53 -11.15
CA GLN A 79 0.18 6.92 -10.69
C GLN A 79 1.34 7.25 -9.74
N ASP A 80 2.06 6.26 -9.22
CA ASP A 80 3.24 6.48 -8.37
C ASP A 80 4.56 6.62 -9.16
N ASP A 81 4.54 6.42 -10.49
CA ASP A 81 5.72 6.54 -11.36
C ASP A 81 5.43 7.41 -12.58
N LEU A 82 6.25 8.39 -12.76
CA LEU A 82 6.30 9.60 -13.57
C LEU A 82 6.05 9.50 -15.11
N VAL A 83 5.53 8.45 -15.73
CA VAL A 83 5.63 8.34 -17.21
C VAL A 83 4.39 7.90 -17.97
N ASP A 84 3.22 7.60 -17.38
CA ASP A 84 2.12 7.15 -18.25
C ASP A 84 0.81 7.92 -18.13
N PRO A 85 0.42 8.66 -19.20
CA PRO A 85 -0.84 9.40 -19.30
C PRO A 85 -2.10 8.53 -19.31
N GLY A 86 -1.98 7.22 -19.52
CA GLY A 86 -3.11 6.31 -19.69
C GLY A 86 -3.62 5.65 -18.42
N GLY A 87 -2.88 5.71 -17.30
CA GLY A 87 -3.23 5.00 -16.07
C GLY A 87 -3.34 3.48 -16.28
N GLU A 88 -2.44 2.91 -17.09
CA GLU A 88 -2.37 1.47 -17.30
C GLU A 88 -1.94 0.75 -16.02
N ASP A 89 -2.52 -0.43 -15.80
CA ASP A 89 -2.19 -1.29 -14.67
C ASP A 89 -0.74 -1.80 -14.82
N LYS A 90 0.11 -1.58 -13.80
CA LYS A 90 1.51 -2.08 -13.78
C LYS A 90 1.60 -3.59 -14.00
N MET A 91 0.60 -4.34 -13.57
CA MET A 91 0.52 -5.78 -13.82
C MET A 91 0.34 -6.08 -15.31
N GLN A 92 -0.48 -5.29 -16.00
CA GLN A 92 -0.71 -5.43 -17.44
C GLN A 92 0.55 -5.05 -18.23
N GLN A 93 1.19 -3.93 -17.90
CA GLN A 93 2.46 -3.53 -18.51
C GLN A 93 3.57 -4.56 -18.28
N ALA A 94 3.64 -5.14 -17.08
CA ALA A 94 4.59 -6.20 -16.79
C ALA A 94 4.32 -7.44 -17.62
N LEU A 95 3.05 -7.82 -17.80
CA LEU A 95 2.68 -8.94 -18.65
C LEU A 95 3.10 -8.72 -20.11
N GLU A 96 2.87 -7.53 -20.65
CA GLU A 96 3.27 -7.18 -22.01
C GLU A 96 4.81 -7.18 -22.19
N ARG A 97 5.55 -6.68 -21.20
CA ARG A 97 7.02 -6.70 -21.20
C ARG A 97 7.58 -8.13 -21.17
N GLU A 98 6.96 -9.03 -20.41
CA GLU A 98 7.37 -10.44 -20.30
C GLU A 98 6.98 -11.28 -21.54
N GLY A 99 6.13 -10.73 -22.42
CA GLY A 99 5.69 -11.38 -23.64
C GLY A 99 4.97 -12.71 -23.41
N GLU A 100 5.31 -13.75 -24.16
CA GLU A 100 4.64 -15.07 -24.06
C GLU A 100 5.00 -15.90 -22.82
N ARG A 101 5.80 -15.35 -21.90
CA ARG A 101 6.23 -16.08 -20.69
C ARG A 101 5.10 -16.42 -19.74
N PHE A 102 4.09 -15.56 -19.65
CA PHE A 102 2.92 -15.75 -18.80
C PHE A 102 1.64 -15.67 -19.61
N ALA A 103 0.70 -16.56 -19.33
CA ALA A 103 -0.57 -16.60 -20.02
C ALA A 103 -1.52 -15.45 -19.64
N ASN A 104 -1.37 -14.91 -18.43
CA ASN A 104 -2.21 -13.86 -17.89
C ASN A 104 -1.55 -13.21 -16.64
N ILE A 105 -2.17 -12.13 -16.14
CA ILE A 105 -1.68 -11.40 -14.96
C ILE A 105 -1.63 -12.26 -13.68
N TYR A 106 -2.49 -13.26 -13.54
CA TYR A 106 -2.50 -14.14 -12.35
C TYR A 106 -1.30 -15.08 -12.33
N ASP A 107 -0.88 -15.58 -13.50
CA ASP A 107 0.31 -16.41 -13.64
C ASP A 107 1.57 -15.58 -13.36
N LEU A 108 1.63 -14.35 -13.86
CA LEU A 108 2.69 -13.39 -13.57
C LEU A 108 2.76 -13.09 -12.06
N ALA A 109 1.64 -12.71 -11.45
CA ALA A 109 1.56 -12.40 -10.01
C ALA A 109 1.98 -13.59 -9.15
N ARG A 110 1.56 -14.81 -9.50
CA ARG A 110 1.96 -16.03 -8.80
C ARG A 110 3.47 -16.23 -8.86
N HIS A 111 4.07 -16.11 -10.04
CA HIS A 111 5.51 -16.27 -10.23
C HIS A 111 6.33 -15.30 -9.36
N TYR A 112 6.00 -14.01 -9.40
CA TYR A 112 6.72 -13.01 -8.60
C TYR A 112 6.40 -13.09 -7.10
N THR A 113 5.22 -13.58 -6.73
CA THR A 113 4.91 -13.90 -5.33
C THR A 113 5.80 -15.02 -4.81
N GLU A 114 5.96 -16.11 -5.56
CA GLU A 114 6.80 -17.24 -5.19
C GLU A 114 8.26 -16.80 -5.03
N ALA A 115 8.80 -16.06 -6.00
CA ALA A 115 10.15 -15.49 -5.93
C ALA A 115 10.34 -14.58 -4.71
N PHE A 116 9.37 -13.69 -4.43
CA PHE A 116 9.39 -12.84 -3.25
C PHE A 116 9.43 -13.65 -1.94
N LEU A 117 8.63 -14.70 -1.84
CA LEU A 117 8.59 -15.56 -0.64
C LEU A 117 9.88 -16.40 -0.48
N GLU A 118 10.53 -16.78 -1.57
CA GLU A 118 11.85 -17.43 -1.53
C GLU A 118 12.90 -16.48 -0.96
N ASP A 119 12.97 -15.25 -1.49
CA ASP A 119 13.89 -14.22 -0.99
C ASP A 119 13.61 -13.83 0.46
N TRP A 120 12.31 -13.75 0.86
CA TRP A 120 11.89 -13.51 2.23
C TRP A 120 12.49 -14.54 3.19
N ARG A 121 12.39 -15.82 2.83
CA ARG A 121 12.96 -16.92 3.64
C ARG A 121 14.49 -16.91 3.63
N ALA A 122 15.10 -16.62 2.47
CA ALA A 122 16.56 -16.53 2.34
C ALA A 122 17.15 -15.44 3.22
N LEU A 123 16.42 -14.33 3.43
CA LEU A 123 16.78 -13.24 4.34
C LEU A 123 16.42 -13.54 5.81
N ASN A 124 15.88 -14.71 6.13
CA ASN A 124 15.46 -15.12 7.48
C ASN A 124 14.44 -14.14 8.11
N LEU A 125 13.58 -13.53 7.30
CA LEU A 125 12.48 -12.69 7.78
C LEU A 125 11.38 -13.57 8.39
N ARG A 126 10.79 -13.13 9.50
CA ARG A 126 9.64 -13.79 10.13
C ARG A 126 8.41 -13.68 9.26
N GLU A 127 7.68 -14.80 9.10
CA GLU A 127 6.39 -14.74 8.41
C GLU A 127 5.40 -13.88 9.21
N PRO A 128 4.66 -12.97 8.58
CA PRO A 128 3.57 -12.25 9.25
C PRO A 128 2.45 -13.23 9.62
N GLU A 129 1.71 -12.95 10.69
CA GLU A 129 0.57 -13.76 11.12
C GLU A 129 -0.55 -13.79 10.08
N VAL A 130 -0.69 -12.68 9.33
CA VAL A 130 -1.68 -12.57 8.26
C VAL A 130 -1.03 -11.94 7.02
N ARG A 131 -1.17 -12.64 5.89
CA ARG A 131 -0.66 -12.17 4.58
C ARG A 131 -1.80 -12.13 3.56
N PRO A 132 -2.69 -11.13 3.65
CA PRO A 132 -3.83 -11.05 2.74
C PRO A 132 -3.38 -10.71 1.32
N ARG A 133 -4.06 -11.26 0.33
CA ARG A 133 -3.90 -10.92 -1.09
C ARG A 133 -5.00 -9.97 -1.53
N ALA A 134 -4.67 -9.00 -2.37
CA ALA A 134 -5.67 -8.07 -2.89
C ALA A 134 -6.79 -8.79 -3.64
N THR A 135 -6.48 -9.86 -4.39
CA THR A 135 -7.47 -10.69 -5.10
C THR A 135 -8.46 -11.40 -4.17
N GLU A 136 -8.06 -11.74 -2.94
CA GLU A 136 -8.91 -12.41 -1.95
C GLU A 136 -9.90 -11.45 -1.28
N HIS A 137 -9.64 -10.13 -1.35
CA HIS A 137 -10.39 -9.08 -0.67
C HIS A 137 -11.09 -8.08 -1.61
N VAL A 138 -11.33 -8.46 -2.86
CA VAL A 138 -11.99 -7.58 -3.86
C VAL A 138 -13.39 -7.16 -3.39
N THR A 139 -14.15 -8.09 -2.78
CA THR A 139 -15.49 -7.78 -2.25
C THR A 139 -15.42 -6.79 -1.09
N ASP A 140 -14.51 -7.01 -0.14
CA ASP A 140 -14.32 -6.11 1.01
C ASP A 140 -13.90 -4.70 0.57
N GLN A 141 -13.01 -4.62 -0.43
CA GLN A 141 -12.60 -3.35 -1.04
C GLN A 141 -13.78 -2.64 -1.69
N LEU A 142 -14.60 -3.36 -2.45
CA LEU A 142 -15.79 -2.80 -3.10
C LEU A 142 -16.80 -2.28 -2.07
N GLU A 143 -17.05 -3.04 -1.00
CA GLU A 143 -17.92 -2.60 0.10
C GLU A 143 -17.41 -1.33 0.76
N ALA A 144 -16.09 -1.23 1.03
CA ALA A 144 -15.48 -0.02 1.56
C ALA A 144 -15.64 1.19 0.62
N VAL A 145 -15.46 1.01 -0.69
CA VAL A 145 -15.67 2.06 -1.69
C VAL A 145 -17.13 2.51 -1.72
N ILE A 146 -18.10 1.57 -1.68
CA ILE A 146 -19.53 1.87 -1.64
C ILE A 146 -19.86 2.71 -0.39
N GLU A 147 -19.30 2.37 0.77
CA GLU A 147 -19.49 3.14 2.00
C GLU A 147 -18.92 4.56 1.90
N LEU A 148 -17.76 4.75 1.27
CA LEU A 148 -17.19 6.08 1.04
C LEU A 148 -18.10 6.92 0.13
N VAL A 149 -18.66 6.33 -0.92
CA VAL A 149 -19.63 7.01 -1.80
C VAL A 149 -20.89 7.40 -1.03
N LYS A 150 -21.47 6.51 -0.22
CA LYS A 150 -22.65 6.79 0.61
C LYS A 150 -22.41 7.91 1.62
N LYS A 151 -21.20 7.97 2.18
CA LYS A 151 -20.80 9.02 3.14
C LYS A 151 -20.43 10.35 2.47
N GLY A 152 -20.38 10.41 1.14
CA GLY A 152 -20.02 11.61 0.39
C GLY A 152 -18.51 11.88 0.33
N HIS A 153 -17.67 10.90 0.73
CA HIS A 153 -16.21 11.00 0.62
C HIS A 153 -15.66 10.54 -0.72
N ALA A 154 -16.50 9.91 -1.55
CA ALA A 154 -16.12 9.50 -2.89
C ALA A 154 -17.23 9.81 -3.88
N TYR A 155 -16.87 9.92 -5.16
CA TYR A 155 -17.79 10.19 -6.26
C TYR A 155 -17.49 9.28 -7.46
N THR A 156 -18.50 9.05 -8.27
CA THR A 156 -18.42 8.20 -9.46
C THR A 156 -18.31 9.07 -10.71
N THR A 157 -17.49 8.63 -11.65
CA THR A 157 -17.32 9.17 -13.00
C THR A 157 -17.53 8.04 -14.03
N ASP A 158 -17.43 8.38 -15.32
CA ASP A 158 -17.47 7.37 -16.37
C ASP A 158 -16.25 6.45 -16.37
N GLN A 159 -15.13 6.86 -15.76
CA GLN A 159 -13.87 6.12 -15.71
C GLN A 159 -13.68 5.34 -14.40
N GLY A 160 -14.44 5.65 -13.35
CA GLY A 160 -14.28 4.97 -12.07
C GLY A 160 -14.87 5.70 -10.88
N VAL A 161 -14.34 5.39 -9.71
CA VAL A 161 -14.71 6.02 -8.44
C VAL A 161 -13.48 6.69 -7.85
N TYR A 162 -13.62 7.95 -7.44
CA TYR A 162 -12.54 8.76 -6.87
C TYR A 162 -12.86 9.19 -5.46
N PHE A 163 -11.84 9.23 -4.62
CA PHE A 163 -11.92 9.86 -3.30
C PHE A 163 -11.86 11.38 -3.45
N SER A 164 -12.75 12.10 -2.77
CA SER A 164 -12.75 13.55 -2.70
C SER A 164 -11.92 14.02 -1.52
N VAL A 165 -10.72 14.52 -1.77
CA VAL A 165 -9.80 15.00 -0.72
C VAL A 165 -10.42 16.17 0.05
N GLU A 166 -11.15 17.06 -0.61
CA GLU A 166 -11.84 18.18 0.02
C GLU A 166 -12.90 17.73 1.05
N SER A 167 -13.48 16.53 0.89
CA SER A 167 -14.48 15.99 1.79
C SER A 167 -13.93 15.57 3.15
N PHE A 168 -12.60 15.50 3.31
CA PHE A 168 -11.92 15.06 4.52
C PHE A 168 -10.96 16.14 5.03
N ALA A 169 -11.44 16.95 5.98
CA ALA A 169 -10.74 18.14 6.47
C ALA A 169 -9.33 17.88 7.03
N ASP A 170 -9.11 16.68 7.59
CA ASP A 170 -7.82 16.28 8.16
C ASP A 170 -6.87 15.59 7.16
N TYR A 171 -7.20 15.62 5.85
CA TYR A 171 -6.35 15.00 4.84
C TYR A 171 -4.96 15.66 4.81
N GLY A 172 -3.91 14.83 4.92
CA GLY A 172 -2.53 15.29 4.99
C GLY A 172 -2.02 15.62 6.40
N HIS A 173 -2.88 15.60 7.43
CA HIS A 173 -2.48 15.88 8.81
C HIS A 173 -1.36 14.94 9.29
N LEU A 174 -1.45 13.64 9.00
CA LEU A 174 -0.42 12.67 9.40
C LEU A 174 0.96 12.98 8.80
N SER A 175 1.02 13.37 7.53
CA SER A 175 2.28 13.69 6.84
C SER A 175 2.79 15.09 7.14
N GLY A 176 1.95 15.97 7.70
CA GLY A 176 2.23 17.40 7.86
C GLY A 176 2.27 18.18 6.54
N ASN A 177 1.89 17.57 5.42
CA ASN A 177 1.90 18.22 4.12
C ASN A 177 0.80 19.27 4.02
N THR A 178 1.19 20.50 3.73
CA THR A 178 0.25 21.58 3.43
C THR A 178 -0.46 21.32 2.10
N GLU A 179 -1.61 21.96 1.89
CA GLU A 179 -2.36 21.91 0.63
C GLU A 179 -1.47 22.24 -0.59
N ALA A 180 -0.62 23.26 -0.47
CA ALA A 180 0.33 23.63 -1.53
C ALA A 180 1.36 22.54 -1.83
N GLN A 181 1.85 21.83 -0.82
CA GLN A 181 2.77 20.69 -1.00
C GLN A 181 2.08 19.48 -1.61
N GLN A 182 0.82 19.23 -1.26
CA GLN A 182 0.00 18.18 -1.88
C GLN A 182 -0.24 18.48 -3.36
N LEU A 183 -0.56 19.73 -3.73
CA LEU A 183 -0.70 20.17 -5.11
C LEU A 183 0.61 20.06 -5.89
N GLN A 184 1.75 20.47 -5.31
CA GLN A 184 3.06 20.32 -5.97
C GLN A 184 3.44 18.85 -6.19
N ALA A 185 3.05 17.94 -5.33
CA ALA A 185 3.24 16.50 -5.56
C ALA A 185 2.41 16.03 -6.76
N THR A 186 1.15 16.45 -6.84
CA THR A 186 0.27 16.17 -7.99
C THR A 186 0.73 16.82 -9.29
N GLU A 187 1.26 18.05 -9.26
CA GLU A 187 1.80 18.73 -10.45
C GLU A 187 3.03 18.05 -11.05
N ARG A 188 3.82 17.34 -10.25
CA ARG A 188 4.95 16.54 -10.74
C ARG A 188 4.51 15.27 -11.45
N ASP A 189 3.30 14.78 -11.14
CA ASP A 189 2.70 13.57 -11.71
C ASP A 189 1.69 13.89 -12.83
N THR A 190 1.82 15.06 -13.49
CA THR A 190 0.81 15.62 -14.37
C THR A 190 0.59 14.84 -15.65
N VAL A 191 -0.38 13.96 -15.57
CA VAL A 191 -1.38 13.86 -16.62
C VAL A 191 -2.69 14.34 -16.01
N GLU A 192 -3.24 15.40 -16.55
CA GLU A 192 -4.56 15.88 -16.17
C GLU A 192 -5.56 14.74 -16.35
N ASP A 193 -6.04 14.18 -15.24
CA ASP A 193 -7.18 13.26 -15.27
C ASP A 193 -8.45 14.11 -15.26
N PRO A 194 -9.12 14.31 -16.43
CA PRO A 194 -10.27 15.21 -16.56
C PRO A 194 -11.47 14.78 -15.70
N ASP A 195 -11.44 13.58 -15.14
CA ASP A 195 -12.51 13.06 -14.30
C ASP A 195 -12.35 13.46 -12.84
N LYS A 196 -11.20 13.99 -12.43
CA LYS A 196 -10.98 14.52 -11.08
C LYS A 196 -11.66 15.87 -10.91
N ARG A 197 -12.33 16.06 -9.76
CA ARG A 197 -12.91 17.37 -9.36
C ARG A 197 -11.86 18.29 -8.75
N ASP A 198 -10.89 17.71 -8.05
CA ASP A 198 -9.72 18.36 -7.47
C ASP A 198 -8.46 17.59 -7.90
N PRO A 199 -7.36 18.25 -8.26
CA PRO A 199 -6.12 17.57 -8.64
C PRO A 199 -5.60 16.59 -7.59
N ARG A 200 -5.91 16.81 -6.31
CA ARG A 200 -5.52 15.94 -5.19
C ARG A 200 -6.36 14.69 -5.07
N ASP A 201 -7.52 14.62 -5.73
CA ASP A 201 -8.39 13.44 -5.69
C ASP A 201 -7.66 12.24 -6.29
N PHE A 202 -7.94 11.05 -5.77
CA PHE A 202 -7.29 9.84 -6.23
C PHE A 202 -8.29 8.71 -6.49
N ALA A 203 -7.93 7.81 -7.39
CA ALA A 203 -8.78 6.71 -7.79
C ALA A 203 -8.88 5.67 -6.67
N LEU A 204 -10.11 5.28 -6.33
CA LEU A 204 -10.44 4.13 -5.46
C LEU A 204 -10.75 2.89 -6.28
N TRP A 205 -11.38 3.09 -7.45
CA TRP A 205 -11.77 2.02 -8.35
C TRP A 205 -11.74 2.52 -9.79
N LYS A 206 -11.02 1.84 -10.67
CA LYS A 206 -10.98 2.19 -12.10
C LYS A 206 -11.86 1.23 -12.89
N ARG A 207 -12.53 1.75 -13.91
CA ARG A 207 -13.27 0.93 -14.87
C ARG A 207 -12.28 0.34 -15.88
N LEU A 208 -12.25 -0.99 -16.01
CA LEU A 208 -11.49 -1.62 -17.08
C LEU A 208 -12.06 -1.20 -18.43
N ARG A 209 -11.23 -0.63 -19.29
CA ARG A 209 -11.56 -0.51 -20.71
C ARG A 209 -11.31 -1.89 -21.34
N VAL A 210 -12.39 -2.59 -21.67
CA VAL A 210 -12.28 -3.75 -22.54
C VAL A 210 -12.03 -3.20 -23.93
N VAL A 211 -10.81 -3.36 -24.44
CA VAL A 211 -10.42 -3.07 -25.84
C VAL A 211 -10.86 -4.24 -26.68
#